data_1628c4497c59d214942fb2534d5163da
#
_entry.id   1628c4497c59d214942fb2534d5163da
#
_cell.length_a   1.000
_cell.length_b   1.000
_cell.length_c   1.000
_cell.angle_alpha   90.00
_cell.angle_beta   90.00
_cell.angle_gamma   90.00
#
_symmetry.space_group_name_H-M   'P 1'
#
loop_
_entity.id
_entity.type
_entity.pdbx_description
1 polymer ?
#
loop_
_entity_poly.entity_id
_entity_poly.type
_entity_poly.pdbx_seq_one_letter_code
_entity_poly.pdbx_strand_id
1 'polypeptide(L)'
;VCIDKELGGFFHYFRDDGSVYDSNARHLVSSTRFIFNYSMAFIHLKNDEYLNEIRHGIDFLRNSHLNQKTGGYAWTLKDGMIDDSSNYCYGLAFVLLAYSSAYKAGISEAKNYIVETFDLMEKYFWQGEFGLYADEISFDWSKVSGYRGQNANMHSCEALIAAYEATDEKKYLDRASIIADNILLSISSKPFSSTFRASNAYLVISVSIFPSPLI
;
A
#
# COMPACT_ATOMS: atom_id res chain seq x y z
N VAL A 1 13.74 0.98 -18.78
CA VAL A 1 12.77 0.25 -19.63
C VAL A 1 11.33 0.43 -19.13
N CYS A 2 11.10 0.41 -17.81
CA CYS A 2 9.72 0.52 -17.28
C CYS A 2 9.23 1.96 -17.03
N ILE A 3 10.08 2.97 -17.15
CA ILE A 3 9.72 4.36 -16.87
C ILE A 3 9.03 4.96 -18.08
N ASP A 4 7.85 5.54 -17.86
CA ASP A 4 7.14 6.33 -18.87
C ASP A 4 7.52 7.81 -18.70
N LYS A 5 8.18 8.36 -19.72
CA LYS A 5 8.59 9.77 -19.73
C LYS A 5 7.57 10.69 -20.37
N GLU A 6 6.52 10.15 -21.00
CA GLU A 6 5.48 10.90 -21.68
C GLU A 6 4.28 11.17 -20.78
N LEU A 7 3.67 10.11 -20.23
CA LEU A 7 2.51 10.20 -19.33
C LEU A 7 2.91 10.16 -17.85
N GLY A 8 4.16 9.88 -17.54
CA GLY A 8 4.67 9.71 -16.19
C GLY A 8 4.43 8.32 -15.61
N GLY A 9 5.04 8.06 -14.44
CA GLY A 9 4.96 6.77 -13.77
C GLY A 9 5.71 5.66 -14.49
N PHE A 10 5.16 4.47 -14.44
CA PHE A 10 5.82 3.27 -14.93
C PHE A 10 4.87 2.47 -15.81
N PHE A 11 5.42 1.79 -16.84
CA PHE A 11 4.67 0.79 -17.59
C PHE A 11 4.42 -0.44 -16.73
N HIS A 12 3.22 -1.00 -16.79
CA HIS A 12 2.82 -2.13 -15.95
C HIS A 12 2.72 -3.45 -16.73
N TYR A 13 2.51 -3.36 -18.03
CA TYR A 13 2.14 -4.52 -18.84
C TYR A 13 3.20 -4.77 -19.92
N PHE A 14 3.88 -5.90 -19.78
CA PHE A 14 4.98 -6.31 -20.66
C PHE A 14 4.68 -7.69 -21.26
N ARG A 15 5.18 -7.93 -22.48
CA ARG A 15 5.26 -9.25 -23.07
C ARG A 15 6.49 -9.99 -22.54
N ASP A 16 6.57 -11.29 -22.84
CA ASP A 16 7.69 -12.14 -22.42
C ASP A 16 9.04 -11.69 -23.02
N ASP A 17 9.01 -10.98 -24.16
CA ASP A 17 10.19 -10.38 -24.79
C ASP A 17 10.61 -9.05 -24.16
N GLY A 18 9.88 -8.58 -23.15
CA GLY A 18 10.13 -7.31 -22.46
C GLY A 18 9.55 -6.08 -23.16
N SER A 19 8.86 -6.22 -24.29
CA SER A 19 8.16 -5.11 -24.94
C SER A 19 6.89 -4.73 -24.18
N VAL A 20 6.57 -3.43 -24.14
CA VAL A 20 5.31 -2.93 -23.55
C VAL A 20 4.16 -3.28 -24.47
N TYR A 21 3.11 -3.96 -23.98
CA TYR A 21 1.92 -4.25 -24.76
C TYR A 21 0.74 -3.33 -24.46
N ASP A 22 0.70 -2.73 -23.28
CA ASP A 22 -0.26 -1.67 -22.93
C ASP A 22 0.51 -0.51 -22.30
N SER A 23 0.62 0.57 -23.02
CA SER A 23 1.29 1.79 -22.57
C SER A 23 0.37 2.77 -21.84
N ASN A 24 -0.94 2.54 -21.86
CA ASN A 24 -1.94 3.53 -21.47
C ASN A 24 -2.58 3.24 -20.11
N ALA A 25 -2.65 1.97 -19.69
CA ALA A 25 -3.27 1.60 -18.43
C ALA A 25 -2.27 1.68 -17.27
N ARG A 26 -2.73 2.22 -16.13
CA ARG A 26 -1.99 2.25 -14.86
C ARG A 26 -2.89 1.81 -13.72
N HIS A 27 -2.32 1.03 -12.83
CA HIS A 27 -3.01 0.52 -11.65
C HIS A 27 -2.32 1.03 -10.39
N LEU A 28 -3.08 1.50 -9.40
CA LEU A 28 -2.54 2.11 -8.18
C LEU A 28 -1.50 1.22 -7.49
N VAL A 29 -1.84 -0.04 -7.26
CA VAL A 29 -0.94 -0.97 -6.55
C VAL A 29 0.35 -1.23 -7.33
N SER A 30 0.29 -1.31 -8.66
CA SER A 30 1.51 -1.47 -9.47
C SER A 30 2.38 -0.21 -9.43
N SER A 31 1.78 0.98 -9.49
CA SER A 31 2.50 2.26 -9.34
C SER A 31 3.24 2.33 -8.01
N THR A 32 2.58 1.96 -6.90
CA THR A 32 3.18 1.97 -5.56
C THR A 32 4.29 0.93 -5.40
N ARG A 33 4.14 -0.25 -6.02
CA ARG A 33 5.17 -1.31 -5.97
C ARG A 33 6.47 -0.91 -6.64
N PHE A 34 6.44 -0.09 -7.69
CA PHE A 34 7.67 0.46 -8.28
C PHE A 34 8.39 1.38 -7.30
N ILE A 35 7.67 2.26 -6.58
CA ILE A 35 8.27 3.11 -5.55
C ILE A 35 8.91 2.24 -4.46
N PHE A 36 8.20 1.22 -3.98
CA PHE A 36 8.73 0.28 -3.00
C PHE A 36 10.00 -0.41 -3.51
N ASN A 37 9.98 -0.97 -4.72
CA ASN A 37 11.10 -1.70 -5.29
C ASN A 37 12.34 -0.79 -5.47
N TYR A 38 12.18 0.44 -5.98
CA TYR A 38 13.28 1.39 -6.11
C TYR A 38 13.79 1.87 -4.75
N SER A 39 12.91 2.02 -3.75
CA SER A 39 13.32 2.34 -2.38
C SER A 39 14.18 1.23 -1.78
N MET A 40 13.77 -0.02 -1.92
CA MET A 40 14.55 -1.17 -1.48
C MET A 40 15.86 -1.31 -2.24
N ALA A 41 15.86 -1.09 -3.56
CA ALA A 41 17.08 -1.08 -4.37
C ALA A 41 18.04 0.00 -3.89
N PHE A 42 17.60 1.22 -3.62
CA PHE A 42 18.45 2.28 -3.08
C PHE A 42 18.99 1.93 -1.69
N ILE A 43 18.16 1.42 -0.79
CA ILE A 43 18.59 1.06 0.58
C ILE A 43 19.73 0.04 0.54
N HIS A 44 19.68 -0.94 -0.38
CA HIS A 44 20.67 -2.02 -0.46
C HIS A 44 21.86 -1.71 -1.36
N LEU A 45 21.64 -1.03 -2.49
CA LEU A 45 22.68 -0.84 -3.53
C LEU A 45 23.33 0.54 -3.48
N LYS A 46 22.70 1.53 -2.80
CA LYS A 46 23.20 2.91 -2.65
C LYS A 46 23.49 3.63 -3.98
N ASN A 47 22.74 3.33 -5.04
CA ASN A 47 22.84 4.03 -6.31
C ASN A 47 21.81 5.18 -6.35
N ASP A 48 22.30 6.41 -6.48
CA ASP A 48 21.48 7.64 -6.46
C ASP A 48 20.48 7.73 -7.62
N GLU A 49 20.67 6.98 -8.71
CA GLU A 49 19.69 6.91 -9.79
C GLU A 49 18.33 6.43 -9.27
N TYR A 50 18.32 5.51 -8.30
CA TYR A 50 17.06 5.02 -7.73
C TYR A 50 16.30 6.08 -6.94
N LEU A 51 16.97 7.09 -6.37
CA LEU A 51 16.27 8.22 -5.73
C LEU A 51 15.47 9.04 -6.73
N ASN A 52 15.96 9.20 -7.95
CA ASN A 52 15.22 9.90 -9.00
C ASN A 52 13.97 9.11 -9.40
N GLU A 53 14.08 7.79 -9.47
CA GLU A 53 12.94 6.92 -9.81
C GLU A 53 11.90 6.86 -8.69
N ILE A 54 12.33 6.92 -7.42
CA ILE A 54 11.40 7.04 -6.29
C ILE A 54 10.62 8.35 -6.40
N ARG A 55 11.30 9.48 -6.63
CA ARG A 55 10.64 10.79 -6.80
C ARG A 55 9.68 10.80 -7.99
N HIS A 56 10.11 10.26 -9.13
CA HIS A 56 9.26 10.12 -10.31
C HIS A 56 7.96 9.35 -10.00
N GLY A 57 8.05 8.25 -9.26
CA GLY A 57 6.89 7.48 -8.84
C GLY A 57 5.99 8.23 -7.85
N ILE A 58 6.57 8.94 -6.88
CA ILE A 58 5.83 9.77 -5.92
C ILE A 58 5.10 10.90 -6.64
N ASP A 59 5.78 11.60 -7.53
CA ASP A 59 5.19 12.69 -8.32
C ASP A 59 4.01 12.18 -9.15
N PHE A 60 4.15 10.99 -9.75
CA PHE A 60 3.06 10.36 -10.48
C PHE A 60 1.87 9.99 -9.59
N LEU A 61 2.11 9.42 -8.40
CA LEU A 61 1.02 9.15 -7.44
C LEU A 61 0.28 10.43 -7.05
N ARG A 62 1.03 11.49 -6.75
CA ARG A 62 0.49 12.76 -6.26
C ARG A 62 -0.24 13.56 -7.34
N ASN A 63 0.21 13.49 -8.58
CA ASN A 63 -0.34 14.28 -9.69
C ASN A 63 -1.39 13.55 -10.51
N SER A 64 -1.36 12.21 -10.55
CA SER A 64 -2.23 11.42 -11.43
C SER A 64 -3.22 10.55 -10.67
N HIS A 65 -2.79 9.78 -9.65
CA HIS A 65 -3.70 8.94 -8.87
C HIS A 65 -4.44 9.71 -7.77
N LEU A 66 -3.79 10.69 -7.10
CA LEU A 66 -4.42 11.46 -6.05
C LEU A 66 -5.49 12.40 -6.61
N ASN A 67 -6.73 12.22 -6.17
CA ASN A 67 -7.79 13.17 -6.44
C ASN A 67 -7.67 14.37 -5.50
N GLN A 68 -7.21 15.50 -6.01
CA GLN A 68 -6.97 16.72 -5.23
C GLN A 68 -8.23 17.30 -4.54
N LYS A 69 -9.42 16.95 -5.00
CA LYS A 69 -10.69 17.43 -4.43
C LYS A 69 -11.15 16.58 -3.25
N THR A 70 -10.96 15.26 -3.34
CA THR A 70 -11.48 14.32 -2.34
C THR A 70 -10.39 13.79 -1.41
N GLY A 71 -9.12 13.87 -1.82
CA GLY A 71 -7.98 13.29 -1.10
C GLY A 71 -7.82 11.77 -1.32
N GLY A 72 -8.75 11.14 -2.05
CA GLY A 72 -8.68 9.69 -2.38
C GLY A 72 -7.71 9.41 -3.51
N TYR A 73 -7.36 8.13 -3.69
CA TYR A 73 -6.49 7.68 -4.77
C TYR A 73 -7.27 6.85 -5.77
N ALA A 74 -7.28 7.28 -7.04
CA ALA A 74 -7.90 6.55 -8.12
C ALA A 74 -7.28 5.15 -8.27
N TRP A 75 -8.14 4.14 -8.42
CA TRP A 75 -7.74 2.74 -8.53
C TRP A 75 -7.02 2.44 -9.83
N THR A 76 -7.59 2.92 -10.95
CA THR A 76 -6.99 2.80 -12.28
C THR A 76 -6.99 4.11 -13.05
N LEU A 77 -5.98 4.27 -13.90
CA LEU A 77 -5.88 5.33 -14.88
C LEU A 77 -5.79 4.72 -16.28
N LYS A 78 -6.36 5.42 -17.25
CA LYS A 78 -6.27 5.08 -18.67
C LYS A 78 -6.05 6.35 -19.50
N ASP A 79 -5.09 6.31 -20.42
CA ASP A 79 -4.71 7.46 -21.25
C ASP A 79 -4.42 8.73 -20.43
N GLY A 80 -3.79 8.57 -19.25
CA GLY A 80 -3.48 9.67 -18.31
C GLY A 80 -4.69 10.21 -17.53
N MET A 81 -5.89 9.65 -17.70
CA MET A 81 -7.13 10.07 -17.04
C MET A 81 -7.56 9.04 -15.98
N ILE A 82 -8.31 9.50 -14.97
CA ILE A 82 -8.94 8.58 -14.01
C ILE A 82 -9.97 7.71 -14.73
N ASP A 83 -9.82 6.39 -14.63
CA ASP A 83 -10.73 5.37 -15.16
C ASP A 83 -11.64 4.81 -14.06
N ASP A 84 -11.06 4.30 -12.97
CA ASP A 84 -11.80 3.92 -11.75
C ASP A 84 -11.36 4.81 -10.59
N SER A 85 -12.30 5.57 -10.05
CA SER A 85 -12.10 6.51 -8.94
C SER A 85 -12.47 5.93 -7.57
N SER A 86 -12.87 4.66 -7.48
CA SER A 86 -13.20 3.99 -6.21
C SER A 86 -12.01 3.99 -5.25
N ASN A 87 -12.30 4.17 -3.97
CA ASN A 87 -11.28 4.16 -2.92
C ASN A 87 -11.23 2.76 -2.29
N TYR A 88 -10.11 2.07 -2.46
CA TYR A 88 -9.86 0.76 -1.87
C TYR A 88 -8.87 0.86 -0.72
N CYS A 89 -9.22 0.32 0.44
CA CYS A 89 -8.32 0.24 1.60
C CYS A 89 -7.03 -0.51 1.25
N TYR A 90 -7.16 -1.60 0.47
CA TYR A 90 -6.02 -2.33 -0.10
C TYR A 90 -5.06 -1.41 -0.88
N GLY A 91 -5.61 -0.53 -1.70
CA GLY A 91 -4.81 0.45 -2.46
C GLY A 91 -4.08 1.44 -1.56
N LEU A 92 -4.79 1.99 -0.55
CA LEU A 92 -4.19 2.91 0.42
C LEU A 92 -3.12 2.24 1.29
N ALA A 93 -3.26 0.97 1.63
CA ALA A 93 -2.21 0.21 2.31
C ALA A 93 -0.92 0.20 1.49
N PHE A 94 -1.01 -0.03 0.17
CA PHE A 94 0.16 0.03 -0.70
C PHE A 94 0.71 1.44 -0.90
N VAL A 95 -0.13 2.47 -0.87
CA VAL A 95 0.31 3.89 -0.86
C VAL A 95 1.10 4.18 0.41
N LEU A 96 0.58 3.77 1.59
CA LEU A 96 1.26 3.93 2.87
C LEU A 96 2.60 3.19 2.91
N LEU A 97 2.65 1.95 2.40
CA LEU A 97 3.87 1.15 2.30
C LEU A 97 4.91 1.80 1.39
N ALA A 98 4.49 2.33 0.24
CA ALA A 98 5.36 3.02 -0.70
C ALA A 98 5.98 4.28 -0.09
N TYR A 99 5.18 5.14 0.55
CA TYR A 99 5.71 6.35 1.21
C TYR A 99 6.61 6.01 2.40
N SER A 100 6.28 4.98 3.18
CA SER A 100 7.12 4.50 4.28
C SER A 100 8.49 4.03 3.79
N SER A 101 8.53 3.28 2.69
CA SER A 101 9.76 2.81 2.07
C SER A 101 10.57 3.96 1.46
N ALA A 102 9.91 4.91 0.82
CA ALA A 102 10.56 6.11 0.28
C ALA A 102 11.18 6.98 1.38
N TYR A 103 10.48 7.15 2.51
CA TYR A 103 11.02 7.87 3.66
C TYR A 103 12.26 7.17 4.24
N LYS A 104 12.25 5.84 4.38
CA LYS A 104 13.42 5.02 4.77
C LYS A 104 14.57 5.15 3.76
N ALA A 105 14.29 5.37 2.49
CA ALA A 105 15.27 5.64 1.44
C ALA A 105 15.82 7.08 1.46
N GLY A 106 15.31 7.96 2.33
CA GLY A 106 15.80 9.33 2.50
C GLY A 106 14.99 10.42 1.78
N ILE A 107 13.81 10.08 1.26
CA ILE A 107 12.87 11.06 0.71
C ILE A 107 12.09 11.71 1.86
N SER A 108 12.59 12.83 2.37
CA SER A 108 12.10 13.45 3.61
C SER A 108 10.63 13.91 3.55
N GLU A 109 10.17 14.38 2.40
CA GLU A 109 8.78 14.81 2.18
C GLU A 109 7.77 13.67 2.30
N ALA A 110 8.20 12.43 2.07
CA ALA A 110 7.34 11.25 2.21
C ALA A 110 6.79 11.07 3.64
N LYS A 111 7.45 11.64 4.66
CA LYS A 111 6.92 11.64 6.04
C LYS A 111 5.53 12.28 6.13
N ASN A 112 5.31 13.39 5.46
CA ASN A 112 4.01 14.05 5.44
C ASN A 112 2.96 13.20 4.73
N TYR A 113 3.34 12.52 3.65
CA TYR A 113 2.44 11.65 2.89
C TYR A 113 2.05 10.38 3.66
N ILE A 114 2.94 9.86 4.53
CA ILE A 114 2.61 8.80 5.49
C ILE A 114 1.47 9.24 6.40
N VAL A 115 1.60 10.44 7.00
CA VAL A 115 0.58 10.99 7.90
C VAL A 115 -0.73 11.21 7.17
N GLU A 116 -0.71 11.88 6.01
CA GLU A 116 -1.90 12.12 5.19
C GLU A 116 -2.64 10.83 4.83
N THR A 117 -1.90 9.79 4.41
CA THR A 117 -2.49 8.51 4.02
C THR A 117 -3.08 7.78 5.23
N PHE A 118 -2.38 7.75 6.35
CA PHE A 118 -2.89 7.14 7.58
C PHE A 118 -4.15 7.85 8.08
N ASP A 119 -4.17 9.19 8.13
CA ASP A 119 -5.31 9.97 8.57
C ASP A 119 -6.53 9.74 7.65
N LEU A 120 -6.30 9.55 6.35
CA LEU A 120 -7.34 9.19 5.39
C LEU A 120 -7.93 7.82 5.70
N MET A 121 -7.08 6.81 5.98
CA MET A 121 -7.51 5.47 6.35
C MET A 121 -8.29 5.48 7.67
N GLU A 122 -7.80 6.18 8.69
CA GLU A 122 -8.47 6.31 9.99
C GLU A 122 -9.82 7.01 9.87
N LYS A 123 -9.89 8.07 9.10
CA LYS A 123 -11.10 8.88 8.98
C LYS A 123 -12.24 8.17 8.27
N TYR A 124 -11.93 7.43 7.21
CA TYR A 124 -12.96 6.94 6.31
C TYR A 124 -13.13 5.41 6.36
N PHE A 125 -12.06 4.66 6.53
CA PHE A 125 -12.11 3.18 6.46
C PHE A 125 -12.20 2.51 7.82
N TRP A 126 -11.71 3.15 8.89
CA TRP A 126 -11.68 2.53 10.20
C TRP A 126 -13.08 2.30 10.77
N GLN A 127 -13.35 1.06 11.17
CA GLN A 127 -14.60 0.65 11.81
C GLN A 127 -14.32 0.10 13.21
N GLY A 128 -14.35 1.00 14.21
CA GLY A 128 -13.98 0.68 15.59
C GLY A 128 -14.78 -0.44 16.24
N GLU A 129 -16.05 -0.61 15.84
CA GLU A 129 -16.91 -1.72 16.29
C GLU A 129 -16.31 -3.09 15.93
N PHE A 130 -15.64 -3.19 14.78
CA PHE A 130 -15.05 -4.44 14.29
C PHE A 130 -13.54 -4.52 14.52
N GLY A 131 -12.90 -3.40 14.85
CA GLY A 131 -11.45 -3.31 14.94
C GLY A 131 -10.73 -3.60 13.62
N LEU A 132 -11.38 -3.30 12.49
CA LEU A 132 -10.91 -3.55 11.12
C LEU A 132 -11.25 -2.38 10.21
N TYR A 133 -10.53 -2.27 9.10
CA TYR A 133 -10.87 -1.37 8.00
C TYR A 133 -11.94 -1.96 7.08
N ALA A 134 -12.86 -1.14 6.58
CA ALA A 134 -13.72 -1.47 5.46
C ALA A 134 -12.88 -1.66 4.18
N ASP A 135 -13.39 -2.43 3.23
CA ASP A 135 -12.64 -2.80 2.01
C ASP A 135 -12.66 -1.69 0.97
N GLU A 136 -13.84 -1.09 0.75
CA GLU A 136 -14.10 -0.16 -0.33
C GLU A 136 -15.02 0.98 0.12
N ILE A 137 -14.78 2.17 -0.39
CA ILE A 137 -15.65 3.33 -0.24
C ILE A 137 -15.77 4.04 -1.58
N SER A 138 -16.98 4.55 -1.88
CA SER A 138 -17.22 5.35 -3.09
C SER A 138 -16.27 6.56 -3.19
N PHE A 139 -16.05 7.04 -4.42
CA PHE A 139 -15.11 8.13 -4.71
C PHE A 139 -15.40 9.42 -3.92
N ASP A 140 -16.66 9.66 -3.57
CA ASP A 140 -17.15 10.82 -2.82
C ASP A 140 -17.25 10.58 -1.30
N TRP A 141 -16.76 9.45 -0.83
CA TRP A 141 -16.79 9.00 0.57
C TRP A 141 -18.18 8.75 1.16
N SER A 142 -19.25 8.76 0.35
CA SER A 142 -20.63 8.70 0.83
C SER A 142 -21.11 7.28 1.15
N LYS A 143 -20.55 6.27 0.51
CA LYS A 143 -21.01 4.88 0.64
C LYS A 143 -19.87 3.95 1.01
N VAL A 144 -19.93 3.40 2.22
CA VAL A 144 -18.97 2.44 2.76
C VAL A 144 -19.46 1.01 2.50
N SER A 145 -18.57 0.14 2.01
CA SER A 145 -18.82 -1.29 1.87
C SER A 145 -19.06 -1.95 3.24
N GLY A 146 -20.01 -2.88 3.31
CA GLY A 146 -20.20 -3.73 4.48
C GLY A 146 -19.14 -4.85 4.62
N TYR A 147 -18.26 -5.00 3.64
CA TYR A 147 -17.23 -6.03 3.63
C TYR A 147 -15.92 -5.51 4.24
N ARG A 148 -15.28 -6.35 5.06
CA ARG A 148 -13.99 -6.12 5.72
C ARG A 148 -13.09 -7.30 5.39
N GLY A 149 -12.46 -7.22 4.21
CA GLY A 149 -11.69 -8.31 3.65
C GLY A 149 -10.39 -8.58 4.43
N GLN A 150 -10.03 -9.85 4.54
CA GLN A 150 -8.76 -10.25 5.13
C GLN A 150 -7.58 -9.64 4.35
N ASN A 151 -7.67 -9.61 3.03
CA ASN A 151 -6.59 -9.12 2.18
C ASN A 151 -6.28 -7.63 2.44
N ALA A 152 -7.31 -6.77 2.46
CA ALA A 152 -7.14 -5.35 2.74
C ALA A 152 -6.56 -5.12 4.14
N ASN A 153 -7.07 -5.80 5.16
CA ASN A 153 -6.62 -5.63 6.54
C ASN A 153 -5.22 -6.22 6.79
N MET A 154 -4.86 -7.33 6.15
CA MET A 154 -3.51 -7.90 6.23
C MET A 154 -2.46 -6.93 5.66
N HIS A 155 -2.71 -6.37 4.46
CA HIS A 155 -1.79 -5.40 3.87
C HIS A 155 -1.81 -4.05 4.59
N SER A 156 -2.91 -3.66 5.23
CA SER A 156 -2.94 -2.51 6.12
C SER A 156 -2.06 -2.73 7.35
N CYS A 157 -2.10 -3.92 7.95
CA CYS A 157 -1.22 -4.28 9.07
C CYS A 157 0.26 -4.22 8.65
N GLU A 158 0.63 -4.79 7.50
CA GLU A 158 1.98 -4.72 6.93
C GLU A 158 2.43 -3.27 6.72
N ALA A 159 1.61 -2.44 6.08
CA ALA A 159 1.93 -1.05 5.80
C ALA A 159 2.08 -0.19 7.07
N LEU A 160 1.26 -0.46 8.08
CA LEU A 160 1.35 0.21 9.40
C LEU A 160 2.63 -0.17 10.14
N ILE A 161 3.06 -1.43 10.08
CA ILE A 161 4.36 -1.85 10.63
C ILE A 161 5.49 -1.13 9.90
N ALA A 162 5.44 -1.06 8.56
CA ALA A 162 6.44 -0.34 7.77
C ALA A 162 6.47 1.16 8.08
N ALA A 163 5.30 1.78 8.35
CA ALA A 163 5.20 3.18 8.77
C ALA A 163 5.80 3.40 10.16
N TYR A 164 5.57 2.48 11.11
CA TYR A 164 6.23 2.50 12.42
C TYR A 164 7.75 2.39 12.28
N GLU A 165 8.25 1.40 11.54
CA GLU A 165 9.68 1.22 11.31
C GLU A 165 10.35 2.42 10.64
N ALA A 166 9.61 3.16 9.81
CA ALA A 166 10.11 4.33 9.12
C ALA A 166 10.13 5.58 10.00
N THR A 167 9.17 5.75 10.93
CA THR A 167 8.91 7.02 11.63
C THR A 167 9.13 6.95 13.13
N ASP A 168 9.16 5.74 13.74
CA ASP A 168 9.15 5.46 15.18
C ASP A 168 7.88 5.99 15.90
N GLU A 169 6.81 6.29 15.15
CA GLU A 169 5.56 6.79 15.72
C GLU A 169 4.65 5.63 16.13
N LYS A 170 4.50 5.41 17.43
CA LYS A 170 3.81 4.27 18.06
C LYS A 170 2.35 4.08 17.59
N LYS A 171 1.66 5.14 17.18
CA LYS A 171 0.27 5.09 16.71
C LYS A 171 0.06 4.06 15.58
N TYR A 172 1.05 3.90 14.69
CA TYR A 172 0.99 2.93 13.60
C TYR A 172 1.07 1.49 14.12
N LEU A 173 1.99 1.21 15.04
CA LEU A 173 2.13 -0.11 15.66
C LEU A 173 0.91 -0.47 16.49
N ASP A 174 0.36 0.48 17.26
CA ASP A 174 -0.85 0.26 18.06
C ASP A 174 -2.04 -0.12 17.15
N ARG A 175 -2.20 0.57 16.00
CA ARG A 175 -3.25 0.23 15.02
C ARG A 175 -3.02 -1.14 14.38
N ALA A 176 -1.79 -1.46 13.98
CA ALA A 176 -1.44 -2.76 13.42
C ALA A 176 -1.77 -3.90 14.40
N SER A 177 -1.48 -3.72 15.69
CA SER A 177 -1.78 -4.71 16.74
C SER A 177 -3.28 -4.97 16.86
N ILE A 178 -4.11 -3.93 16.85
CA ILE A 178 -5.57 -4.09 16.92
C ILE A 178 -6.09 -4.88 15.73
N ILE A 179 -5.63 -4.60 14.51
CA ILE A 179 -6.02 -5.32 13.30
C ILE A 179 -5.60 -6.78 13.39
N ALA A 180 -4.35 -7.06 13.77
CA ALA A 180 -3.82 -8.42 13.90
C ALA A 180 -4.63 -9.26 14.89
N ASP A 181 -4.94 -8.70 16.07
CA ASP A 181 -5.75 -9.38 17.09
C ASP A 181 -7.15 -9.73 16.56
N ASN A 182 -7.82 -8.80 15.86
CA ASN A 182 -9.16 -9.04 15.33
C ASN A 182 -9.18 -10.03 14.16
N ILE A 183 -8.16 -10.06 13.30
CA ILE A 183 -8.03 -11.09 12.27
C ILE A 183 -7.84 -12.46 12.93
N LEU A 184 -6.97 -12.58 13.92
CA LEU A 184 -6.71 -13.84 14.63
C LEU A 184 -7.96 -14.35 15.36
N LEU A 185 -8.71 -13.47 16.02
CA LEU A 185 -9.97 -13.82 16.69
C LEU A 185 -11.03 -14.31 15.67
N SER A 186 -11.15 -13.67 14.52
CA SER A 186 -12.09 -14.07 13.48
C SER A 186 -11.79 -15.45 12.88
N ILE A 187 -10.50 -15.80 12.79
CA ILE A 187 -10.05 -17.13 12.35
C ILE A 187 -10.30 -18.17 13.45
N SER A 188 -10.12 -17.81 14.72
CA SER A 188 -10.24 -18.73 15.85
C SER A 188 -11.71 -19.07 16.22
N SER A 189 -12.66 -18.25 15.83
CA SER A 189 -14.09 -18.49 16.05
C SER A 189 -14.72 -19.51 15.08
N LYS A 190 -14.02 -19.91 14.00
CA LYS A 190 -14.44 -21.01 13.13
C LYS A 190 -13.90 -22.35 13.66
N PRO A 191 -14.68 -23.47 13.57
CA PRO A 191 -14.25 -24.77 14.10
C PRO A 191 -13.14 -25.38 13.23
N PHE A 192 -11.89 -24.94 13.42
CA PHE A 192 -10.71 -25.54 12.85
C PHE A 192 -9.86 -26.23 13.94
N SER A 193 -9.19 -27.35 13.60
CA SER A 193 -8.37 -28.10 14.53
C SER A 193 -7.24 -27.23 15.13
N SER A 194 -6.91 -27.47 16.40
CA SER A 194 -5.95 -26.68 17.20
C SER A 194 -4.55 -26.57 16.57
N THR A 195 -4.15 -27.55 15.75
CA THR A 195 -2.85 -27.60 15.08
C THR A 195 -2.74 -26.60 13.91
N PHE A 196 -3.86 -26.26 13.26
CA PHE A 196 -3.89 -25.32 12.13
C PHE A 196 -3.86 -23.85 12.61
N ARG A 197 -4.29 -23.60 13.85
CA ARG A 197 -4.33 -22.25 14.45
C ARG A 197 -2.94 -21.65 14.69
N ALA A 198 -2.02 -22.43 15.19
CA ALA A 198 -0.69 -21.94 15.53
C ALA A 198 0.17 -21.70 14.27
N SER A 199 0.06 -22.56 13.25
CA SER A 199 0.89 -22.48 12.04
C SER A 199 0.53 -21.29 11.16
N ASN A 200 -0.77 -20.94 11.03
CA ASN A 200 -1.20 -19.82 10.17
C ASN A 200 -1.02 -18.44 10.82
N ALA A 201 -1.17 -18.34 12.15
CA ALA A 201 -0.85 -17.11 12.87
C ALA A 201 0.65 -16.77 12.75
N TYR A 202 1.52 -17.76 12.88
CA TYR A 202 2.96 -17.60 12.66
C TYR A 202 3.30 -17.26 11.21
N LEU A 203 2.60 -17.81 10.22
CA LEU A 203 2.86 -17.57 8.81
C LEU A 203 2.48 -16.14 8.39
N VAL A 204 1.35 -15.61 8.87
CA VAL A 204 0.93 -14.24 8.57
C VAL A 204 1.86 -13.21 9.22
N ILE A 205 2.33 -13.48 10.44
CA ILE A 205 3.23 -12.58 11.17
C ILE A 205 4.68 -12.75 10.70
N SER A 206 5.16 -13.96 10.41
CA SER A 206 6.55 -14.20 10.05
C SER A 206 6.91 -13.78 8.62
N VAL A 207 5.97 -13.80 7.68
CA VAL A 207 6.20 -13.31 6.30
C VAL A 207 6.29 -11.79 6.26
N SER A 208 5.65 -11.09 7.22
CA SER A 208 5.66 -9.62 7.29
C SER A 208 6.80 -9.03 8.13
N ILE A 209 7.31 -9.77 9.11
CA ILE A 209 8.26 -9.24 10.12
C ILE A 209 9.74 -9.59 9.80
N PHE A 210 10.00 -10.64 9.02
CA PHE A 210 11.37 -11.01 8.65
C PHE A 210 11.51 -11.06 7.12
N PRO A 211 12.18 -10.09 6.49
CA PRO A 211 12.76 -10.34 5.19
C PRO A 211 13.79 -11.47 5.38
N SER A 212 13.54 -12.63 4.77
CA SER A 212 14.52 -13.71 4.75
C SER A 212 15.86 -13.16 4.30
N PRO A 213 16.97 -13.43 4.99
CA PRO A 213 18.27 -13.08 4.46
C PRO A 213 18.42 -13.84 3.13
N LEU A 214 18.60 -13.07 2.07
CA LEU A 214 19.01 -13.60 0.76
C LEU A 214 20.38 -14.25 0.97
N ILE A 215 20.42 -15.59 0.88
CA ILE A 215 21.63 -16.36 0.65
C ILE A 215 22.00 -16.22 -0.82
#